data_d1dbbd45bf6b95167285852b26d329be
#
_entry.id   d1dbbd45bf6b95167285852b26d329be
#
_cell.length_a   1.000
_cell.length_b   1.000
_cell.length_c   1.000
_cell.angle_alpha   90.00
_cell.angle_beta   90.00
_cell.angle_gamma   90.00
#
_symmetry.space_group_name_H-M   'P 1'
#
loop_
_entity.id
_entity.type
_entity.pdbx_description
1 polymer ?
#
loop_
_entity_poly.entity_id
_entity_poly.type
_entity_poly.pdbx_seq_one_letter_code
_entity_poly.pdbx_strand_id
1 'polypeptide(L)'
;MLGTAGKLQFIMPFLDHFHKVCTRKGLTREEAREAMDSILEGEVSTPLIAAFLAATKVLGDGVDEVTGFAEAMRAKVQHVATPPGAIVLDTCGTGGDGHSTFNISTAVAIVVAACGVHVAKHGNRAFSSHTGSADVLKLLGVKIDLTPEQMSNCLAQAGIAFLYAPNVHPAMKHAAPARRELKMRTVFNLLGPLSNPAGAQHQLIGAPNFEGARIIAQALSVLGTAKSLVVHGEDGLDEITTTGRSMVYDVVGNSITRRAIKPDDFGVPTASLDELYAANGEQSAEAILDIFKANPSAKMDIVLVNASAALYAAGIVPDFRSGVGKAFTAIASGAAQEKLEALKQASHAV
;
A
#
# COMPACT_ATOMS: atom_id res chain seq x y z
N MET A 1 17.53 31.04 12.23
CA MET A 1 16.27 31.77 11.94
C MET A 1 16.48 32.57 10.67
N LEU A 2 15.93 32.10 9.55
CA LEU A 2 15.89 32.89 8.29
C LEU A 2 14.87 34.01 8.50
N GLY A 3 15.25 35.25 8.17
CA GLY A 3 14.37 36.42 8.26
C GLY A 3 13.17 36.30 7.29
N THR A 4 12.13 37.12 7.50
CA THR A 4 10.88 37.14 6.71
C THR A 4 11.10 37.21 5.19
N ALA A 5 12.15 37.84 4.70
CA ALA A 5 12.51 37.93 3.29
C ALA A 5 12.98 36.56 2.71
N GLY A 6 13.74 35.76 3.49
CA GLY A 6 14.16 34.42 3.06
C GLY A 6 13.00 33.44 2.95
N LYS A 7 12.02 33.53 3.86
CA LYS A 7 10.81 32.68 3.80
C LYS A 7 9.90 33.00 2.62
N LEU A 8 9.82 34.25 2.21
CA LEU A 8 9.06 34.68 1.01
C LEU A 8 9.65 34.13 -0.29
N GLN A 9 10.97 34.03 -0.39
CA GLN A 9 11.65 33.57 -1.59
C GLN A 9 11.42 32.08 -1.86
N PHE A 10 11.23 31.24 -0.82
CA PHE A 10 10.96 29.80 -0.95
C PHE A 10 9.47 29.48 -1.15
N ILE A 11 8.55 30.32 -0.66
CA ILE A 11 7.10 30.09 -0.80
C ILE A 11 6.55 30.53 -2.16
N MET A 12 7.23 31.42 -2.89
CA MET A 12 6.74 31.94 -4.18
C MET A 12 6.48 30.85 -5.20
N PRO A 13 7.38 29.87 -5.46
CA PRO A 13 7.11 28.78 -6.41
C PRO A 13 5.87 27.98 -6.02
N PHE A 14 5.69 27.65 -4.72
CA PHE A 14 4.52 26.93 -4.25
C PHE A 14 3.22 27.70 -4.52
N LEU A 15 3.20 29.02 -4.30
CA LEU A 15 2.01 29.85 -4.57
C LEU A 15 1.67 29.88 -6.04
N ASP A 16 2.65 29.92 -6.94
CA ASP A 16 2.43 29.87 -8.39
C ASP A 16 1.79 28.53 -8.79
N HIS A 17 2.29 27.42 -8.27
CA HIS A 17 1.69 26.09 -8.46
C HIS A 17 0.27 26.01 -7.89
N PHE A 18 0.05 26.56 -6.69
CA PHE A 18 -1.28 26.61 -6.08
C PHE A 18 -2.27 27.43 -6.91
N HIS A 19 -1.88 28.62 -7.38
CA HIS A 19 -2.71 29.46 -8.26
C HIS A 19 -3.05 28.75 -9.57
N LYS A 20 -2.09 27.98 -10.13
CA LYS A 20 -2.30 27.17 -11.33
C LYS A 20 -3.41 26.13 -11.10
N VAL A 21 -3.37 25.40 -9.99
CA VAL A 21 -4.42 24.44 -9.59
C VAL A 21 -5.77 25.15 -9.41
N CYS A 22 -5.82 26.30 -8.73
CA CYS A 22 -7.03 27.08 -8.52
C CYS A 22 -7.67 27.57 -9.84
N THR A 23 -6.88 27.75 -10.89
CA THR A 23 -7.38 28.10 -12.24
C THR A 23 -7.73 26.87 -13.10
N ARG A 24 -7.87 25.70 -12.48
CA ARG A 24 -8.19 24.42 -13.13
C ARG A 24 -7.16 23.96 -14.17
N LYS A 25 -5.92 24.36 -13.98
CA LYS A 25 -4.79 23.85 -14.76
C LYS A 25 -4.07 22.80 -13.91
N GLY A 26 -3.87 21.61 -14.47
CA GLY A 26 -3.07 20.59 -13.84
C GLY A 26 -1.61 21.03 -13.71
N LEU A 27 -0.89 20.39 -12.80
CA LEU A 27 0.55 20.56 -12.66
C LEU A 27 1.28 19.57 -13.58
N THR A 28 2.41 20.00 -14.12
CA THR A 28 3.36 19.07 -14.69
C THR A 28 3.99 18.22 -13.57
N ARG A 29 4.62 17.11 -13.92
CA ARG A 29 5.32 16.24 -12.97
C ARG A 29 6.37 17.01 -12.14
N GLU A 30 7.12 17.91 -12.76
CA GLU A 30 8.13 18.74 -12.09
C GLU A 30 7.49 19.73 -11.12
N GLU A 31 6.49 20.50 -11.55
CA GLU A 31 5.75 21.43 -10.70
C GLU A 31 5.08 20.72 -9.51
N ALA A 32 4.52 19.53 -9.73
CA ALA A 32 3.94 18.72 -8.67
C ALA A 32 5.00 18.26 -7.66
N ARG A 33 6.16 17.81 -8.13
CA ARG A 33 7.29 17.45 -7.28
C ARG A 33 7.74 18.63 -6.43
N GLU A 34 7.96 19.81 -7.03
CA GLU A 34 8.38 21.04 -6.32
C GLU A 34 7.36 21.47 -5.26
N ALA A 35 6.05 21.43 -5.61
CA ALA A 35 5.00 21.74 -4.65
C ALA A 35 4.99 20.79 -3.45
N MET A 36 5.17 19.49 -3.69
CA MET A 36 5.23 18.50 -2.63
C MET A 36 6.52 18.61 -1.81
N ASP A 37 7.66 18.90 -2.44
CA ASP A 37 8.92 19.15 -1.73
C ASP A 37 8.78 20.30 -0.74
N SER A 38 8.19 21.43 -1.14
CA SER A 38 7.95 22.57 -0.24
C SER A 38 7.04 22.21 0.93
N ILE A 39 6.02 21.36 0.70
CA ILE A 39 5.17 20.85 1.80
C ILE A 39 5.97 19.98 2.76
N LEU A 40 6.74 19.02 2.23
CA LEU A 40 7.48 18.04 3.02
C LEU A 40 8.70 18.66 3.76
N GLU A 41 9.21 19.78 3.30
CA GLU A 41 10.24 20.58 3.96
C GLU A 41 9.68 21.49 5.07
N GLY A 42 8.35 21.61 5.14
CA GLY A 42 7.67 22.43 6.16
C GLY A 42 7.69 23.92 5.87
N GLU A 43 7.88 24.30 4.62
CA GLU A 43 7.90 25.69 4.17
C GLU A 43 6.50 26.27 4.00
N VAL A 44 5.50 25.39 3.85
CA VAL A 44 4.10 25.75 3.57
C VAL A 44 3.28 25.68 4.87
N SER A 45 2.46 26.70 5.14
CA SER A 45 1.59 26.71 6.31
C SER A 45 0.43 25.70 6.20
N THR A 46 -0.04 25.18 7.34
CA THR A 46 -1.16 24.23 7.38
C THR A 46 -2.40 24.68 6.61
N PRO A 47 -2.86 25.96 6.71
CA PRO A 47 -4.00 26.43 5.91
C PRO A 47 -3.75 26.37 4.39
N LEU A 48 -2.54 26.71 3.94
CA LEU A 48 -2.19 26.65 2.51
C LEU A 48 -2.09 25.20 2.02
N ILE A 49 -1.55 24.29 2.83
CA ILE A 49 -1.55 22.84 2.52
C ILE A 49 -2.99 22.33 2.40
N ALA A 50 -3.87 22.69 3.33
CA ALA A 50 -5.26 22.26 3.28
C ALA A 50 -5.97 22.81 2.02
N ALA A 51 -5.78 24.09 1.70
CA ALA A 51 -6.34 24.70 0.49
C ALA A 51 -5.82 24.03 -0.78
N PHE A 52 -4.52 23.76 -0.87
CA PHE A 52 -3.90 23.07 -2.01
C PHE A 52 -4.47 21.65 -2.19
N LEU A 53 -4.54 20.87 -1.11
CA LEU A 53 -5.08 19.51 -1.14
C LEU A 53 -6.58 19.48 -1.51
N ALA A 54 -7.36 20.45 -1.05
CA ALA A 54 -8.76 20.57 -1.43
C ALA A 54 -8.89 20.97 -2.92
N ALA A 55 -8.08 21.91 -3.40
CA ALA A 55 -8.11 22.35 -4.78
C ALA A 55 -7.69 21.22 -5.76
N THR A 56 -6.61 20.48 -5.46
CA THR A 56 -6.19 19.32 -6.26
C THR A 56 -7.27 18.24 -6.27
N LYS A 57 -7.95 18.00 -5.13
CA LYS A 57 -9.05 17.03 -5.06
C LYS A 57 -10.25 17.43 -5.92
N VAL A 58 -10.60 18.70 -5.97
CA VAL A 58 -11.69 19.22 -6.81
C VAL A 58 -11.31 19.20 -8.30
N LEU A 59 -10.05 19.42 -8.62
CA LEU A 59 -9.54 19.32 -9.99
C LEU A 59 -9.58 17.87 -10.50
N GLY A 60 -9.31 16.92 -9.62
CA GLY A 60 -9.08 15.51 -9.92
C GLY A 60 -7.59 15.17 -9.96
N ASP A 61 -7.25 13.97 -9.51
CA ASP A 61 -5.87 13.52 -9.46
C ASP A 61 -5.37 13.18 -10.88
N GLY A 62 -4.33 13.85 -11.37
CA GLY A 62 -3.66 13.55 -12.65
C GLY A 62 -2.48 12.60 -12.48
N VAL A 63 -2.07 11.94 -13.56
CA VAL A 63 -0.92 11.01 -13.54
C VAL A 63 0.38 11.76 -13.27
N ASP A 64 0.56 12.91 -13.91
CA ASP A 64 1.76 13.74 -13.74
C ASP A 64 1.88 14.26 -12.31
N GLU A 65 0.75 14.75 -11.74
CA GLU A 65 0.73 15.20 -10.35
C GLU A 65 1.06 14.07 -9.39
N VAL A 66 0.38 12.91 -9.51
CA VAL A 66 0.62 11.76 -8.63
C VAL A 66 2.04 11.25 -8.75
N THR A 67 2.61 11.23 -9.96
CA THR A 67 3.99 10.83 -10.20
C THR A 67 4.97 11.79 -9.53
N GLY A 68 4.83 13.09 -9.74
CA GLY A 68 5.70 14.12 -9.14
C GLY A 68 5.62 14.10 -7.60
N PHE A 69 4.42 14.00 -7.05
CA PHE A 69 4.23 13.88 -5.61
C PHE A 69 4.88 12.60 -5.02
N ALA A 70 4.78 11.47 -5.73
CA ALA A 70 5.42 10.23 -5.31
C ALA A 70 6.95 10.33 -5.35
N GLU A 71 7.52 11.01 -6.33
CA GLU A 71 8.97 11.27 -6.41
C GLU A 71 9.49 12.09 -5.24
N ALA A 72 8.79 13.18 -4.90
CA ALA A 72 9.13 13.99 -3.73
C ALA A 72 9.08 13.17 -2.43
N MET A 73 8.06 12.31 -2.27
CA MET A 73 7.98 11.41 -1.12
C MET A 73 9.11 10.39 -1.09
N ARG A 74 9.43 9.76 -2.23
CA ARG A 74 10.53 8.78 -2.34
C ARG A 74 11.89 9.41 -2.01
N ALA A 75 12.09 10.67 -2.37
CA ALA A 75 13.34 11.38 -2.09
C ALA A 75 13.56 11.67 -0.59
N LYS A 76 12.48 11.69 0.21
CA LYS A 76 12.53 12.04 1.65
C LYS A 76 12.22 10.86 2.58
N VAL A 77 12.07 9.66 2.03
CA VAL A 77 11.83 8.45 2.82
C VAL A 77 13.10 8.01 3.57
N GLN A 78 12.93 7.47 4.75
CA GLN A 78 13.98 6.74 5.44
C GLN A 78 14.05 5.31 4.88
N HIS A 79 15.12 5.02 4.15
CA HIS A 79 15.27 3.75 3.45
C HIS A 79 15.44 2.58 4.42
N VAL A 80 14.78 1.47 4.07
CA VAL A 80 14.92 0.17 4.73
C VAL A 80 15.72 -0.72 3.80
N ALA A 81 16.92 -1.14 4.25
CA ALA A 81 17.79 -2.00 3.45
C ALA A 81 17.18 -3.39 3.27
N THR A 82 17.40 -3.95 2.09
CA THR A 82 16.91 -5.29 1.72
C THR A 82 18.07 -6.25 1.54
N PRO A 83 17.89 -7.57 1.74
CA PRO A 83 18.94 -8.54 1.46
C PRO A 83 19.38 -8.46 0.00
N PRO A 84 20.69 -8.53 -0.30
CA PRO A 84 21.21 -8.43 -1.66
C PRO A 84 20.60 -9.49 -2.60
N GLY A 85 20.13 -9.08 -3.76
CA GLY A 85 19.53 -9.97 -4.76
C GLY A 85 18.14 -10.53 -4.40
N ALA A 86 17.54 -10.11 -3.29
CA ALA A 86 16.23 -10.56 -2.90
C ALA A 86 15.12 -9.96 -3.80
N ILE A 87 14.16 -10.79 -4.18
CA ILE A 87 12.89 -10.32 -4.72
C ILE A 87 12.08 -9.75 -3.55
N VAL A 88 11.85 -8.44 -3.57
CA VAL A 88 11.10 -7.74 -2.52
C VAL A 88 9.72 -7.36 -3.04
N LEU A 89 8.69 -7.77 -2.31
CA LEU A 89 7.31 -7.51 -2.66
C LEU A 89 6.61 -6.69 -1.57
N ASP A 90 5.69 -5.82 -2.00
CA ASP A 90 4.74 -5.11 -1.12
C ASP A 90 3.29 -5.48 -1.45
N THR A 91 2.44 -5.54 -0.43
CA THR A 91 1.00 -5.76 -0.55
C THR A 91 0.21 -4.56 -0.01
N CYS A 92 0.73 -3.35 -0.18
CA CYS A 92 0.11 -2.13 0.32
C CYS A 92 -0.99 -1.65 -0.62
N GLY A 93 -2.26 -1.66 -0.18
CA GLY A 93 -3.37 -0.97 -0.84
C GLY A 93 -3.52 0.48 -0.39
N THR A 94 -4.41 1.21 -1.04
CA THR A 94 -4.75 2.60 -0.69
C THR A 94 -5.65 2.68 0.54
N GLY A 95 -6.31 1.58 0.88
CA GLY A 95 -7.34 1.52 1.92
C GLY A 95 -8.57 2.36 1.59
N GLY A 96 -9.55 2.33 2.49
CA GLY A 96 -10.70 3.21 2.45
C GLY A 96 -11.71 2.88 1.35
N ASP A 97 -11.89 1.61 1.08
CA ASP A 97 -12.93 1.04 0.22
C ASP A 97 -14.35 1.16 0.82
N GLY A 98 -14.43 1.50 2.12
CA GLY A 98 -15.70 1.63 2.83
C GLY A 98 -16.27 0.31 3.33
N HIS A 99 -15.60 -0.80 3.07
CA HIS A 99 -15.99 -2.12 3.54
C HIS A 99 -15.29 -2.47 4.84
N SER A 100 -16.02 -3.17 5.72
CA SER A 100 -15.49 -3.67 6.99
C SER A 100 -15.01 -5.11 6.84
N THR A 101 -14.11 -5.36 5.89
CA THR A 101 -13.47 -6.67 5.74
C THR A 101 -12.34 -6.83 6.77
N PHE A 102 -11.96 -8.10 7.05
CA PHE A 102 -10.73 -8.34 7.80
C PHE A 102 -9.50 -7.86 6.99
N ASN A 103 -8.34 -7.74 7.65
CA ASN A 103 -7.13 -7.22 6.99
C ASN A 103 -6.51 -8.23 6.01
N ILE A 104 -7.15 -8.39 4.85
CA ILE A 104 -6.82 -9.34 3.77
C ILE A 104 -5.35 -9.19 3.38
N SER A 105 -4.91 -8.00 2.98
CA SER A 105 -3.54 -7.76 2.54
C SER A 105 -2.48 -8.06 3.61
N THR A 106 -2.85 -8.04 4.90
CA THR A 106 -1.95 -8.43 6.01
C THR A 106 -1.78 -9.95 6.07
N ALA A 107 -2.88 -10.72 5.93
CA ALA A 107 -2.82 -12.17 5.82
C ALA A 107 -2.03 -12.60 4.58
N VAL A 108 -2.31 -11.96 3.44
CA VAL A 108 -1.60 -12.17 2.16
C VAL A 108 -0.09 -11.97 2.31
N ALA A 109 0.35 -10.88 2.97
CA ALA A 109 1.76 -10.60 3.21
C ALA A 109 2.48 -11.77 3.91
N ILE A 110 1.86 -12.33 4.94
CA ILE A 110 2.43 -13.44 5.73
C ILE A 110 2.46 -14.72 4.91
N VAL A 111 1.38 -15.05 4.17
CA VAL A 111 1.32 -16.24 3.30
C VAL A 111 2.35 -16.15 2.17
N VAL A 112 2.49 -15.00 1.53
CA VAL A 112 3.49 -14.80 0.46
C VAL A 112 4.92 -14.92 1.01
N ALA A 113 5.18 -14.39 2.20
CA ALA A 113 6.47 -14.55 2.86
C ALA A 113 6.74 -16.02 3.23
N ALA A 114 5.71 -16.79 3.61
CA ALA A 114 5.83 -18.23 3.84
C ALA A 114 6.14 -19.02 2.55
N CYS A 115 5.78 -18.47 1.39
CA CYS A 115 6.15 -19.03 0.08
C CYS A 115 7.60 -18.71 -0.36
N GLY A 116 8.39 -18.00 0.48
CA GLY A 116 9.80 -17.71 0.24
C GLY A 116 10.11 -16.36 -0.40
N VAL A 117 9.13 -15.48 -0.56
CA VAL A 117 9.31 -14.11 -1.05
C VAL A 117 9.66 -13.19 0.12
N HIS A 118 10.59 -12.24 -0.05
CA HIS A 118 10.80 -11.20 0.94
C HIS A 118 9.68 -10.16 0.83
N VAL A 119 8.93 -9.96 1.92
CA VAL A 119 7.79 -9.03 1.94
C VAL A 119 8.09 -7.82 2.81
N ALA A 120 8.22 -6.67 2.18
CA ALA A 120 8.38 -5.37 2.84
C ALA A 120 7.01 -4.65 2.86
N LYS A 121 6.13 -5.08 3.77
CA LYS A 121 4.75 -4.57 3.83
C LYS A 121 4.73 -3.14 4.34
N HIS A 122 4.50 -2.17 3.46
CA HIS A 122 4.22 -0.80 3.85
C HIS A 122 2.80 -0.68 4.40
N GLY A 123 2.62 0.05 5.50
CA GLY A 123 1.29 0.18 6.07
C GLY A 123 1.20 1.21 7.19
N ASN A 124 -0.04 1.44 7.63
CA ASN A 124 -0.35 2.43 8.66
C ASN A 124 -1.49 1.94 9.56
N ARG A 125 -1.82 2.75 10.57
CA ARG A 125 -3.09 2.64 11.29
C ARG A 125 -4.25 3.06 10.40
N ALA A 126 -5.45 2.64 10.75
CA ALA A 126 -6.66 3.06 10.04
C ALA A 126 -6.82 4.58 10.04
N PHE A 127 -7.15 5.14 8.88
CA PHE A 127 -7.55 6.55 8.77
C PHE A 127 -9.06 6.69 8.59
N SER A 128 -9.69 5.80 7.86
CA SER A 128 -11.13 5.81 7.52
C SER A 128 -11.82 4.45 7.74
N SER A 129 -11.07 3.36 7.91
CA SER A 129 -11.58 2.03 8.23
C SER A 129 -11.56 1.76 9.73
N HIS A 130 -12.24 0.69 10.19
CA HIS A 130 -12.27 0.30 11.59
C HIS A 130 -10.93 -0.21 12.12
N THR A 131 -10.07 -0.79 11.25
CA THR A 131 -8.81 -1.41 11.68
C THR A 131 -7.76 -1.32 10.56
N GLY A 132 -6.61 -0.72 10.84
CA GLY A 132 -5.47 -0.69 9.93
C GLY A 132 -4.55 -1.90 10.09
N SER A 133 -3.64 -2.09 9.13
CA SER A 133 -2.64 -3.19 9.19
C SER A 133 -1.75 -3.12 10.43
N ALA A 134 -1.40 -1.92 10.88
CA ALA A 134 -0.63 -1.70 12.12
C ALA A 134 -1.38 -2.19 13.36
N ASP A 135 -2.69 -1.94 13.41
CA ASP A 135 -3.51 -2.30 14.56
C ASP A 135 -3.66 -3.82 14.68
N VAL A 136 -3.95 -4.50 13.57
CA VAL A 136 -4.07 -5.97 13.53
C VAL A 136 -2.73 -6.66 13.80
N LEU A 137 -1.62 -6.19 13.24
CA LEU A 137 -0.31 -6.78 13.51
C LEU A 137 0.06 -6.68 14.99
N LYS A 138 -0.32 -5.58 15.65
CA LYS A 138 -0.14 -5.41 17.09
C LYS A 138 -0.94 -6.44 17.89
N LEU A 139 -2.20 -6.68 17.51
CA LEU A 139 -3.05 -7.72 18.11
C LEU A 139 -2.49 -9.12 17.88
N LEU A 140 -1.85 -9.37 16.74
CA LEU A 140 -1.12 -10.60 16.46
C LEU A 140 0.22 -10.73 17.20
N GLY A 141 0.61 -9.73 18.00
CA GLY A 141 1.81 -9.74 18.83
C GLY A 141 3.08 -9.24 18.14
N VAL A 142 2.97 -8.61 16.97
CA VAL A 142 4.11 -8.00 16.26
C VAL A 142 4.39 -6.62 16.82
N LYS A 143 5.65 -6.31 17.15
CA LYS A 143 6.10 -4.95 17.49
C LYS A 143 6.22 -4.14 16.20
N ILE A 144 5.41 -3.08 16.10
CA ILE A 144 5.31 -2.26 14.88
C ILE A 144 6.17 -0.99 14.92
N ASP A 145 6.52 -0.52 16.11
CA ASP A 145 7.28 0.71 16.32
C ASP A 145 8.78 0.41 16.27
N LEU A 146 9.28 0.23 15.06
CA LEU A 146 10.66 -0.14 14.75
C LEU A 146 11.35 0.99 13.99
N THR A 147 12.68 1.11 14.18
CA THR A 147 13.51 1.96 13.33
C THR A 147 13.72 1.31 11.95
N PRO A 148 14.11 2.06 10.91
CA PRO A 148 14.42 1.48 9.59
C PRO A 148 15.47 0.36 9.64
N GLU A 149 16.47 0.45 10.51
CA GLU A 149 17.48 -0.59 10.73
C GLU A 149 16.85 -1.86 11.32
N GLN A 150 15.99 -1.70 12.32
CA GLN A 150 15.26 -2.82 12.93
C GLN A 150 14.30 -3.49 11.93
N MET A 151 13.63 -2.70 11.07
CA MET A 151 12.80 -3.23 9.97
C MET A 151 13.64 -4.04 8.97
N SER A 152 14.84 -3.53 8.63
CA SER A 152 15.80 -4.24 7.78
C SER A 152 16.22 -5.58 8.39
N ASN A 153 16.49 -5.61 9.70
CA ASN A 153 16.83 -6.84 10.42
C ASN A 153 15.67 -7.84 10.41
N CYS A 154 14.42 -7.39 10.62
CA CYS A 154 13.24 -8.25 10.48
C CYS A 154 13.14 -8.84 9.07
N LEU A 155 13.34 -8.02 8.04
CA LEU A 155 13.29 -8.48 6.65
C LEU A 155 14.38 -9.52 6.35
N ALA A 156 15.59 -9.33 6.88
CA ALA A 156 16.68 -10.26 6.70
C ALA A 156 16.48 -11.58 7.46
N GLN A 157 15.96 -11.53 8.70
CA GLN A 157 15.84 -12.71 9.58
C GLN A 157 14.55 -13.50 9.30
N ALA A 158 13.41 -12.80 9.19
CA ALA A 158 12.12 -13.42 9.03
C ALA A 158 11.62 -13.49 7.56
N GLY A 159 12.29 -12.81 6.63
CA GLY A 159 11.83 -12.67 5.25
C GLY A 159 10.58 -11.80 5.10
N ILE A 160 10.15 -11.13 6.18
CA ILE A 160 9.02 -10.21 6.20
C ILE A 160 9.26 -9.10 7.22
N ALA A 161 8.90 -7.87 6.88
CA ALA A 161 8.91 -6.75 7.79
C ALA A 161 7.66 -5.87 7.59
N PHE A 162 7.16 -5.28 8.67
CA PHE A 162 6.16 -4.23 8.61
C PHE A 162 6.83 -2.86 8.63
N LEU A 163 6.65 -2.11 7.54
CA LEU A 163 7.21 -0.77 7.36
C LEU A 163 6.16 0.26 7.80
N TYR A 164 6.20 0.62 9.09
CA TYR A 164 5.22 1.53 9.68
C TYR A 164 5.43 2.95 9.16
N ALA A 165 4.47 3.47 8.39
CA ALA A 165 4.57 4.71 7.66
C ALA A 165 5.06 5.93 8.49
N PRO A 166 4.61 6.17 9.75
CA PRO A 166 5.13 7.28 10.54
C PRO A 166 6.63 7.22 10.82
N ASN A 167 7.22 6.03 10.91
CA ASN A 167 8.63 5.86 11.24
C ASN A 167 9.53 5.99 10.00
N VAL A 168 9.00 5.78 8.80
CA VAL A 168 9.76 5.80 7.54
C VAL A 168 9.49 7.03 6.68
N HIS A 169 8.44 7.80 6.98
CA HIS A 169 8.10 9.06 6.31
C HIS A 169 8.05 10.25 7.29
N PRO A 170 9.14 10.62 7.96
CA PRO A 170 9.13 11.67 8.99
C PRO A 170 8.71 13.04 8.45
N ALA A 171 8.94 13.34 7.17
CA ALA A 171 8.52 14.58 6.51
C ALA A 171 6.99 14.75 6.45
N MET A 172 6.23 13.65 6.53
CA MET A 172 4.76 13.69 6.55
C MET A 172 4.18 14.43 7.77
N LYS A 173 4.97 14.66 8.83
CA LYS A 173 4.58 15.47 9.98
C LYS A 173 4.09 16.87 9.59
N HIS A 174 4.60 17.43 8.50
CA HIS A 174 4.24 18.76 8.01
C HIS A 174 2.85 18.78 7.33
N ALA A 175 2.46 17.70 6.64
CA ALA A 175 1.15 17.55 5.99
C ALA A 175 0.07 16.98 6.92
N ALA A 176 0.45 16.29 8.00
CA ALA A 176 -0.47 15.58 8.89
C ALA A 176 -1.54 16.48 9.55
N PRO A 177 -1.25 17.71 10.01
CA PRO A 177 -2.28 18.59 10.57
C PRO A 177 -3.37 18.93 9.56
N ALA A 178 -3.01 19.37 8.35
CA ALA A 178 -3.96 19.70 7.28
C ALA A 178 -4.85 18.49 6.91
N ARG A 179 -4.25 17.31 6.79
CA ARG A 179 -5.00 16.07 6.48
C ARG A 179 -6.01 15.70 7.57
N ARG A 180 -5.64 15.88 8.85
CA ARG A 180 -6.55 15.60 9.98
C ARG A 180 -7.74 16.55 10.02
N GLU A 181 -7.52 17.84 9.70
CA GLU A 181 -8.60 18.84 9.69
C GLU A 181 -9.53 18.66 8.50
N LEU A 182 -9.00 18.32 7.32
CA LEU A 182 -9.80 18.10 6.12
C LEU A 182 -10.74 16.89 6.23
N LYS A 183 -10.37 15.84 6.97
CA LYS A 183 -11.15 14.60 7.15
C LYS A 183 -11.69 14.02 5.84
N MET A 184 -10.96 14.19 4.75
CA MET A 184 -11.33 13.70 3.43
C MET A 184 -10.14 12.99 2.75
N ARG A 185 -10.43 12.16 1.76
CA ARG A 185 -9.40 11.54 0.92
C ARG A 185 -8.78 12.60 0.01
N THR A 186 -7.47 12.61 -0.05
CA THR A 186 -6.67 13.49 -0.89
C THR A 186 -5.67 12.66 -1.70
N VAL A 187 -4.86 13.29 -2.53
CA VAL A 187 -3.79 12.62 -3.29
C VAL A 187 -2.87 11.77 -2.39
N PHE A 188 -2.64 12.17 -1.16
CA PHE A 188 -1.84 11.38 -0.19
C PHE A 188 -2.33 9.94 0.02
N ASN A 189 -3.60 9.66 -0.26
CA ASN A 189 -4.12 8.29 -0.16
C ASN A 189 -3.64 7.39 -1.32
N LEU A 190 -3.24 7.98 -2.45
CA LEU A 190 -2.67 7.24 -3.58
C LEU A 190 -1.15 7.06 -3.45
N LEU A 191 -0.47 7.89 -2.65
CA LEU A 191 0.98 7.94 -2.59
C LEU A 191 1.61 6.82 -1.75
N GLY A 192 0.86 6.25 -0.77
CA GLY A 192 1.36 5.19 0.10
C GLY A 192 1.98 4.01 -0.68
N PRO A 193 1.24 3.36 -1.57
CA PRO A 193 1.76 2.25 -2.37
C PRO A 193 2.89 2.65 -3.34
N LEU A 194 2.97 3.94 -3.72
CA LEU A 194 3.98 4.45 -4.65
C LEU A 194 5.31 4.84 -3.98
N SER A 195 5.38 4.78 -2.63
CA SER A 195 6.52 5.28 -1.85
C SER A 195 7.06 4.27 -0.83
N ASN A 196 7.09 2.98 -1.19
CA ASN A 196 7.60 1.93 -0.31
C ASN A 196 9.08 2.18 0.06
N PRO A 197 9.41 2.21 1.38
CA PRO A 197 10.76 2.55 1.86
C PRO A 197 11.85 1.54 1.51
N ALA A 198 11.46 0.29 1.23
CA ALA A 198 12.39 -0.76 0.80
C ALA A 198 12.61 -0.78 -0.72
N GLY A 199 11.99 0.16 -1.47
CA GLY A 199 12.08 0.20 -2.91
C GLY A 199 11.52 -1.05 -3.59
N ALA A 200 10.45 -1.65 -3.05
CA ALA A 200 9.85 -2.87 -3.57
C ALA A 200 9.54 -2.74 -5.07
N GLN A 201 10.17 -3.61 -5.87
CA GLN A 201 10.01 -3.63 -7.32
C GLN A 201 8.86 -4.52 -7.79
N HIS A 202 8.26 -5.27 -6.87
CA HIS A 202 7.09 -6.11 -7.08
C HIS A 202 5.99 -5.70 -6.11
N GLN A 203 4.76 -5.53 -6.60
CA GLN A 203 3.67 -5.06 -5.74
C GLN A 203 2.32 -5.68 -6.14
N LEU A 204 1.48 -5.95 -5.14
CA LEU A 204 0.04 -6.10 -5.30
C LEU A 204 -0.61 -4.90 -4.61
N ILE A 205 -1.22 -4.01 -5.38
CA ILE A 205 -1.77 -2.74 -4.91
C ILE A 205 -3.28 -2.73 -5.08
N GLY A 206 -4.00 -2.69 -3.99
CA GLY A 206 -5.43 -2.41 -3.98
C GLY A 206 -5.72 -0.93 -4.17
N ALA A 207 -6.66 -0.60 -5.05
CA ALA A 207 -7.05 0.77 -5.35
C ALA A 207 -8.53 1.04 -5.00
N PRO A 208 -8.89 2.29 -4.65
CA PRO A 208 -10.22 2.58 -4.10
C PRO A 208 -11.33 2.63 -5.16
N ASN A 209 -10.96 2.73 -6.43
CA ASN A 209 -11.86 2.76 -7.59
C ASN A 209 -11.05 2.55 -8.88
N PHE A 210 -11.75 2.39 -10.00
CA PHE A 210 -11.12 2.16 -11.32
C PHE A 210 -10.20 3.30 -11.76
N GLU A 211 -10.54 4.55 -11.47
CA GLU A 211 -9.73 5.71 -11.83
C GLU A 211 -8.44 5.77 -11.00
N GLY A 212 -8.53 5.54 -9.70
CA GLY A 212 -7.35 5.41 -8.83
C GLY A 212 -6.43 4.28 -9.27
N ALA A 213 -7.00 3.13 -9.65
CA ALA A 213 -6.22 2.01 -10.18
C ALA A 213 -5.48 2.38 -11.46
N ARG A 214 -6.14 3.06 -12.39
CA ARG A 214 -5.55 3.55 -13.64
C ARG A 214 -4.39 4.52 -13.38
N ILE A 215 -4.61 5.51 -12.51
CA ILE A 215 -3.60 6.53 -12.17
C ILE A 215 -2.38 5.88 -11.51
N ILE A 216 -2.58 5.00 -10.52
CA ILE A 216 -1.50 4.28 -9.85
C ILE A 216 -0.69 3.43 -10.85
N ALA A 217 -1.36 2.69 -11.74
CA ALA A 217 -0.70 1.87 -12.74
C ALA A 217 0.16 2.72 -13.71
N GLN A 218 -0.36 3.86 -14.16
CA GLN A 218 0.37 4.78 -15.02
C GLN A 218 1.54 5.45 -14.27
N ALA A 219 1.34 5.88 -13.03
CA ALA A 219 2.44 6.42 -12.22
C ALA A 219 3.54 5.38 -12.00
N LEU A 220 3.21 4.11 -11.71
CA LEU A 220 4.19 3.03 -11.57
C LEU A 220 5.00 2.79 -12.83
N SER A 221 4.36 2.84 -14.02
CA SER A 221 5.08 2.65 -15.28
C SER A 221 6.10 3.75 -15.56
N VAL A 222 5.87 4.95 -15.01
CA VAL A 222 6.81 6.09 -15.12
C VAL A 222 7.88 6.04 -14.01
N LEU A 223 7.47 5.72 -12.76
CA LEU A 223 8.37 5.64 -11.61
C LEU A 223 9.33 4.43 -11.65
N GLY A 224 9.02 3.45 -12.48
CA GLY A 224 9.73 2.19 -12.60
C GLY A 224 9.24 1.14 -11.60
N THR A 225 8.93 -0.03 -12.12
CA THR A 225 8.62 -1.26 -11.38
C THR A 225 9.07 -2.44 -12.20
N ALA A 226 9.48 -3.55 -11.58
CA ALA A 226 9.76 -4.77 -12.32
C ALA A 226 8.45 -5.41 -12.76
N LYS A 227 7.53 -5.64 -11.81
CA LYS A 227 6.17 -6.12 -12.09
C LYS A 227 5.25 -5.80 -10.92
N SER A 228 4.13 -5.13 -11.20
CA SER A 228 3.12 -4.79 -10.20
C SER A 228 1.72 -5.03 -10.73
N LEU A 229 0.85 -5.53 -9.88
CA LEU A 229 -0.58 -5.62 -10.16
C LEU A 229 -1.32 -4.54 -9.38
N VAL A 230 -2.06 -3.68 -10.09
CA VAL A 230 -2.97 -2.71 -9.45
C VAL A 230 -4.39 -3.20 -9.67
N VAL A 231 -5.13 -3.40 -8.59
CA VAL A 231 -6.39 -4.12 -8.59
C VAL A 231 -7.52 -3.32 -7.95
N HIS A 232 -8.76 -3.59 -8.41
CA HIS A 232 -9.98 -3.05 -7.84
C HIS A 232 -11.13 -4.01 -8.10
N GLY A 233 -11.84 -4.44 -7.05
CA GLY A 233 -13.05 -5.26 -7.14
C GLY A 233 -14.25 -4.45 -7.63
N GLU A 234 -15.08 -5.03 -8.50
CA GLU A 234 -16.33 -4.37 -8.94
C GLU A 234 -17.34 -4.16 -7.80
N ASP A 235 -17.19 -4.88 -6.69
CA ASP A 235 -17.93 -4.70 -5.44
C ASP A 235 -17.43 -3.52 -4.58
N GLY A 236 -16.36 -2.87 -5.00
CA GLY A 236 -15.75 -1.72 -4.32
C GLY A 236 -14.51 -2.03 -3.49
N LEU A 237 -14.15 -3.32 -3.30
CA LEU A 237 -12.97 -3.70 -2.55
C LEU A 237 -11.67 -3.22 -3.20
N ASP A 238 -10.73 -2.74 -2.40
CA ASP A 238 -9.35 -2.48 -2.82
C ASP A 238 -8.47 -3.75 -2.76
N GLU A 239 -9.04 -4.88 -3.22
CA GLU A 239 -8.44 -6.20 -3.32
C GLU A 239 -8.93 -6.91 -4.59
N ILE A 240 -8.33 -8.05 -4.95
CA ILE A 240 -8.99 -8.98 -5.88
C ILE A 240 -10.12 -9.66 -5.12
N THR A 241 -11.35 -9.35 -5.51
CA THR A 241 -12.53 -9.87 -4.83
C THR A 241 -12.84 -11.32 -5.20
N THR A 242 -13.44 -12.04 -4.26
CA THR A 242 -14.08 -13.34 -4.51
C THR A 242 -15.59 -13.23 -4.68
N THR A 243 -16.18 -12.03 -4.62
CA THR A 243 -17.64 -11.85 -4.77
C THR A 243 -18.07 -11.63 -6.22
N GLY A 244 -17.14 -11.33 -7.11
CA GLY A 244 -17.44 -11.00 -8.50
C GLY A 244 -16.17 -10.79 -9.33
N ARG A 245 -16.23 -9.81 -10.21
CA ARG A 245 -15.09 -9.44 -11.07
C ARG A 245 -14.18 -8.45 -10.36
N SER A 246 -12.90 -8.51 -10.71
CA SER A 246 -11.91 -7.48 -10.40
C SER A 246 -11.23 -6.98 -11.66
N MET A 247 -10.97 -5.69 -11.72
CA MET A 247 -10.11 -5.10 -12.74
C MET A 247 -8.66 -5.17 -12.28
N VAL A 248 -7.78 -5.61 -13.17
CA VAL A 248 -6.34 -5.69 -12.93
C VAL A 248 -5.60 -4.92 -14.01
N TYR A 249 -4.71 -4.04 -13.58
CA TYR A 249 -3.65 -3.45 -14.40
C TYR A 249 -2.36 -4.18 -14.07
N ASP A 250 -1.86 -4.98 -15.01
CA ASP A 250 -0.57 -5.68 -14.94
C ASP A 250 0.50 -4.76 -15.53
N VAL A 251 1.36 -4.22 -14.68
CA VAL A 251 2.41 -3.25 -15.02
C VAL A 251 3.75 -3.98 -15.01
N VAL A 252 4.40 -4.05 -16.17
CA VAL A 252 5.73 -4.66 -16.35
C VAL A 252 6.65 -3.62 -16.99
N GLY A 253 7.59 -3.08 -16.21
CA GLY A 253 8.36 -1.92 -16.65
C GLY A 253 7.44 -0.78 -17.08
N ASN A 254 7.53 -0.34 -18.33
CA ASN A 254 6.71 0.74 -18.89
C ASN A 254 5.41 0.24 -19.56
N SER A 255 5.18 -1.07 -19.60
CA SER A 255 4.01 -1.67 -20.26
C SER A 255 2.88 -1.87 -19.26
N ILE A 256 1.66 -1.54 -19.67
CA ILE A 256 0.45 -1.74 -18.87
C ILE A 256 -0.53 -2.58 -19.69
N THR A 257 -0.93 -3.71 -19.13
CA THR A 257 -2.01 -4.54 -19.67
C THR A 257 -3.20 -4.52 -18.72
N ARG A 258 -4.38 -4.22 -19.22
CA ARG A 258 -5.62 -4.21 -18.44
C ARG A 258 -6.44 -5.46 -18.76
N ARG A 259 -6.93 -6.14 -17.71
CA ARG A 259 -7.83 -7.29 -17.84
C ARG A 259 -8.82 -7.35 -16.68
N ALA A 260 -9.98 -7.95 -16.92
CA ALA A 260 -10.90 -8.36 -15.87
C ALA A 260 -10.63 -9.82 -15.51
N ILE A 261 -10.70 -10.14 -14.23
CA ILE A 261 -10.55 -11.49 -13.68
C ILE A 261 -11.72 -11.79 -12.72
N LYS A 262 -11.95 -13.06 -12.45
CA LYS A 262 -13.05 -13.54 -11.59
C LYS A 262 -12.57 -14.74 -10.75
N PRO A 263 -13.31 -15.15 -9.71
CA PRO A 263 -12.93 -16.25 -8.83
C PRO A 263 -12.61 -17.57 -9.57
N ASP A 264 -13.34 -17.89 -10.64
CA ASP A 264 -13.09 -19.08 -11.47
C ASP A 264 -11.69 -19.13 -12.09
N ASP A 265 -11.07 -17.96 -12.37
CA ASP A 265 -9.72 -17.91 -12.95
C ASP A 265 -8.68 -18.45 -11.96
N PHE A 266 -8.99 -18.37 -10.67
CA PHE A 266 -8.20 -18.91 -9.56
C PHE A 266 -8.64 -20.31 -9.16
N GLY A 267 -9.80 -20.77 -9.58
CA GLY A 267 -10.39 -22.06 -9.18
C GLY A 267 -10.99 -22.04 -7.76
N VAL A 268 -11.46 -20.88 -7.30
CA VAL A 268 -12.15 -20.72 -6.02
C VAL A 268 -13.63 -20.40 -6.23
N PRO A 269 -14.51 -20.72 -5.27
CA PRO A 269 -15.93 -20.40 -5.35
C PRO A 269 -16.16 -18.89 -5.21
N THR A 270 -17.34 -18.45 -5.70
CA THR A 270 -17.83 -17.08 -5.45
C THR A 270 -18.36 -17.00 -4.03
N ALA A 271 -17.99 -15.95 -3.30
CA ALA A 271 -18.44 -15.65 -1.95
C ALA A 271 -19.38 -14.43 -1.91
N SER A 272 -19.88 -14.09 -0.74
CA SER A 272 -20.57 -12.82 -0.46
C SER A 272 -19.67 -11.89 0.38
N LEU A 273 -19.92 -10.57 0.35
CA LEU A 273 -19.18 -9.60 1.18
C LEU A 273 -19.35 -9.88 2.68
N ASP A 274 -20.53 -10.34 3.10
CA ASP A 274 -20.81 -10.64 4.50
C ASP A 274 -19.91 -11.74 5.06
N GLU A 275 -19.50 -12.69 4.22
CA GLU A 275 -18.57 -13.77 4.62
C GLU A 275 -17.13 -13.25 4.87
N LEU A 276 -16.81 -12.06 4.34
CA LEU A 276 -15.50 -11.41 4.48
C LEU A 276 -15.45 -10.40 5.64
N TYR A 277 -16.60 -10.14 6.27
CA TYR A 277 -16.76 -9.12 7.30
C TYR A 277 -15.95 -9.41 8.57
N ALA A 278 -15.42 -8.32 9.19
CA ALA A 278 -14.88 -8.30 10.54
C ALA A 278 -15.21 -6.95 11.19
N ALA A 279 -15.87 -6.97 12.35
CA ALA A 279 -16.36 -5.76 12.99
C ALA A 279 -15.24 -4.88 13.58
N ASN A 280 -14.11 -5.49 13.93
CA ASN A 280 -13.00 -4.83 14.62
C ASN A 280 -11.67 -5.56 14.39
N GLY A 281 -10.61 -5.04 15.01
CA GLY A 281 -9.26 -5.61 14.89
C GLY A 281 -9.13 -7.00 15.50
N GLU A 282 -9.81 -7.27 16.59
CA GLU A 282 -9.79 -8.58 17.26
C GLU A 282 -10.36 -9.66 16.34
N GLN A 283 -11.52 -9.41 15.74
CA GLN A 283 -12.12 -10.35 14.78
C GLN A 283 -11.26 -10.51 13.52
N SER A 284 -10.59 -9.43 13.10
CA SER A 284 -9.64 -9.49 11.98
C SER A 284 -8.42 -10.36 12.32
N ALA A 285 -7.87 -10.23 13.53
CA ALA A 285 -6.76 -11.05 13.99
C ALA A 285 -7.17 -12.53 14.15
N GLU A 286 -8.35 -12.79 14.72
CA GLU A 286 -8.91 -14.15 14.81
C GLU A 286 -9.09 -14.79 13.43
N ALA A 287 -9.66 -14.06 12.46
CA ALA A 287 -9.83 -14.54 11.10
C ALA A 287 -8.48 -14.94 10.46
N ILE A 288 -7.43 -14.14 10.65
CA ILE A 288 -6.09 -14.44 10.15
C ILE A 288 -5.53 -15.71 10.80
N LEU A 289 -5.68 -15.87 12.11
CA LEU A 289 -5.23 -17.08 12.82
C LEU A 289 -6.01 -18.33 12.41
N ASP A 290 -7.31 -18.22 12.15
CA ASP A 290 -8.13 -19.34 11.69
C ASP A 290 -7.78 -19.77 10.25
N ILE A 291 -7.46 -18.80 9.38
CA ILE A 291 -6.94 -19.10 8.04
C ILE A 291 -5.63 -19.89 8.16
N PHE A 292 -4.72 -19.50 9.06
CA PHE A 292 -3.43 -20.19 9.23
C PHE A 292 -3.53 -21.59 9.86
N LYS A 293 -4.70 -21.95 10.44
CA LYS A 293 -5.05 -23.32 10.83
C LYS A 293 -5.59 -24.17 9.66
N ALA A 294 -5.59 -23.62 8.44
CA ALA A 294 -6.14 -24.24 7.23
C ALA A 294 -7.66 -24.56 7.32
N ASN A 295 -8.42 -23.81 8.09
CA ASN A 295 -9.88 -23.97 8.14
C ASN A 295 -10.51 -23.42 6.85
N PRO A 296 -11.19 -24.24 6.03
CA PRO A 296 -11.80 -23.79 4.77
C PRO A 296 -12.86 -22.73 5.02
N SER A 297 -12.77 -21.61 4.31
CA SER A 297 -13.72 -20.49 4.44
C SER A 297 -13.55 -19.50 3.28
N ALA A 298 -14.57 -18.68 3.03
CA ALA A 298 -14.48 -17.58 2.07
C ALA A 298 -13.33 -16.62 2.39
N LYS A 299 -13.00 -16.44 3.69
CA LYS A 299 -11.84 -15.64 4.11
C LYS A 299 -10.51 -16.27 3.71
N MET A 300 -10.40 -17.61 3.74
CA MET A 300 -9.22 -18.28 3.21
C MET A 300 -9.13 -18.13 1.69
N ASP A 301 -10.26 -18.29 0.98
CA ASP A 301 -10.28 -18.21 -0.48
C ASP A 301 -9.81 -16.84 -0.99
N ILE A 302 -10.26 -15.72 -0.40
CA ILE A 302 -9.81 -14.38 -0.82
C ILE A 302 -8.32 -14.16 -0.49
N VAL A 303 -7.79 -14.74 0.59
CA VAL A 303 -6.35 -14.71 0.88
C VAL A 303 -5.58 -15.51 -0.15
N LEU A 304 -6.05 -16.70 -0.54
CA LEU A 304 -5.42 -17.53 -1.57
C LEU A 304 -5.39 -16.80 -2.93
N VAL A 305 -6.48 -16.15 -3.32
CA VAL A 305 -6.60 -15.36 -4.56
C VAL A 305 -5.57 -14.23 -4.58
N ASN A 306 -5.52 -13.41 -3.54
CA ASN A 306 -4.61 -12.27 -3.48
C ASN A 306 -3.15 -12.71 -3.26
N ALA A 307 -2.89 -13.77 -2.48
CA ALA A 307 -1.54 -14.34 -2.36
C ALA A 307 -1.05 -14.90 -3.70
N SER A 308 -1.92 -15.57 -4.45
CA SER A 308 -1.62 -16.05 -5.81
C SER A 308 -1.21 -14.89 -6.73
N ALA A 309 -1.97 -13.80 -6.74
CA ALA A 309 -1.66 -12.64 -7.55
C ALA A 309 -0.34 -11.97 -7.14
N ALA A 310 -0.05 -11.89 -5.83
CA ALA A 310 1.22 -11.38 -5.31
C ALA A 310 2.40 -12.27 -5.73
N LEU A 311 2.25 -13.60 -5.66
CA LEU A 311 3.26 -14.56 -6.12
C LEU A 311 3.50 -14.46 -7.63
N TYR A 312 2.44 -14.23 -8.42
CA TYR A 312 2.54 -13.99 -9.85
C TYR A 312 3.26 -12.66 -10.15
N ALA A 313 2.97 -11.60 -9.39
CA ALA A 313 3.68 -10.34 -9.49
C ALA A 313 5.18 -10.48 -9.14
N ALA A 314 5.52 -11.31 -8.15
CA ALA A 314 6.89 -11.62 -7.77
C ALA A 314 7.62 -12.56 -8.77
N GLY A 315 6.92 -13.08 -9.78
CA GLY A 315 7.50 -14.02 -10.75
C GLY A 315 7.77 -15.43 -10.19
N ILE A 316 7.18 -15.78 -9.04
CA ILE A 316 7.37 -17.07 -8.36
C ILE A 316 6.53 -18.18 -9.00
N VAL A 317 5.40 -17.79 -9.59
CA VAL A 317 4.47 -18.72 -10.27
C VAL A 317 4.13 -18.20 -11.67
N PRO A 318 3.86 -19.10 -12.63
CA PRO A 318 3.56 -18.70 -14.00
C PRO A 318 2.12 -18.22 -14.21
N ASP A 319 1.19 -18.61 -13.34
CA ASP A 319 -0.23 -18.33 -13.47
C ASP A 319 -0.93 -18.31 -12.08
N PHE A 320 -2.18 -17.85 -12.06
CA PHE A 320 -2.95 -17.71 -10.83
C PHE A 320 -3.32 -19.05 -10.17
N ARG A 321 -3.65 -20.09 -10.94
CA ARG A 321 -4.01 -21.41 -10.35
C ARG A 321 -2.82 -22.04 -9.64
N SER A 322 -1.65 -21.98 -10.24
CA SER A 322 -0.40 -22.43 -9.60
C SER A 322 -0.10 -21.64 -8.33
N GLY A 323 -0.40 -20.33 -8.34
CA GLY A 323 -0.25 -19.46 -7.16
C GLY A 323 -1.19 -19.83 -6.02
N VAL A 324 -2.44 -20.15 -6.30
CA VAL A 324 -3.40 -20.67 -5.29
C VAL A 324 -2.87 -21.95 -4.66
N GLY A 325 -2.43 -22.92 -5.46
CA GLY A 325 -1.86 -24.17 -4.96
C GLY A 325 -0.64 -23.97 -4.06
N LYS A 326 0.26 -23.05 -4.43
CA LYS A 326 1.45 -22.71 -3.63
C LYS A 326 1.07 -22.02 -2.31
N ALA A 327 0.16 -21.06 -2.34
CA ALA A 327 -0.33 -20.36 -1.15
C ALA A 327 -1.07 -21.33 -0.20
N PHE A 328 -1.93 -22.20 -0.75
CA PHE A 328 -2.62 -23.24 0.04
C PHE A 328 -1.61 -24.19 0.72
N THR A 329 -0.59 -24.64 0.00
CA THR A 329 0.46 -25.48 0.58
C THR A 329 1.16 -24.81 1.75
N ALA A 330 1.48 -23.51 1.65
CA ALA A 330 2.11 -22.75 2.73
C ALA A 330 1.20 -22.62 3.97
N ILE A 331 -0.12 -22.52 3.78
CA ILE A 331 -1.09 -22.51 4.88
C ILE A 331 -1.22 -23.92 5.46
N ALA A 332 -1.50 -24.93 4.65
CA ALA A 332 -1.80 -26.29 5.09
C ALA A 332 -0.61 -26.99 5.78
N SER A 333 0.62 -26.64 5.42
CA SER A 333 1.83 -27.14 6.09
C SER A 333 2.13 -26.46 7.43
N GLY A 334 1.44 -25.38 7.79
CA GLY A 334 1.74 -24.56 8.96
C GLY A 334 2.80 -23.49 8.72
N ALA A 335 3.41 -23.41 7.53
CA ALA A 335 4.48 -22.43 7.23
C ALA A 335 4.01 -20.98 7.36
N ALA A 336 2.74 -20.68 7.11
CA ALA A 336 2.17 -19.34 7.32
C ALA A 336 2.13 -18.96 8.81
N GLN A 337 1.76 -19.90 9.69
CA GLN A 337 1.78 -19.72 11.14
C GLN A 337 3.22 -19.53 11.64
N GLU A 338 4.15 -20.36 11.18
CA GLU A 338 5.57 -20.25 11.53
C GLU A 338 6.16 -18.90 11.08
N LYS A 339 5.73 -18.40 9.90
CA LYS A 339 6.16 -17.11 9.39
C LYS A 339 5.67 -15.94 10.25
N LEU A 340 4.44 -16.00 10.75
CA LEU A 340 3.94 -15.04 11.74
C LEU A 340 4.77 -15.06 13.02
N GLU A 341 5.06 -16.25 13.57
CA GLU A 341 5.88 -16.38 14.78
C GLU A 341 7.32 -15.86 14.55
N ALA A 342 7.92 -16.15 13.38
CA ALA A 342 9.22 -15.61 13.02
C ALA A 342 9.22 -14.06 12.94
N LEU A 343 8.18 -13.47 12.37
CA LEU A 343 8.00 -12.00 12.34
C LEU A 343 7.87 -11.43 13.76
N LYS A 344 7.08 -12.06 14.62
CA LYS A 344 6.95 -11.65 16.02
C LYS A 344 8.30 -11.68 16.72
N GLN A 345 9.01 -12.80 16.66
CA GLN A 345 10.33 -12.96 17.29
C GLN A 345 11.32 -11.92 16.77
N ALA A 346 11.45 -11.78 15.45
CA ALA A 346 12.35 -10.81 14.84
C ALA A 346 11.99 -9.37 15.24
N SER A 347 10.71 -9.02 15.34
CA SER A 347 10.28 -7.67 15.74
C SER A 347 10.60 -7.32 17.20
N HIS A 348 10.75 -8.31 18.08
CA HIS A 348 11.08 -8.12 19.49
C HIS A 348 12.58 -8.31 19.80
N ALA A 349 13.34 -8.96 18.92
CA ALA A 349 14.76 -9.24 19.10
C ALA A 349 15.68 -8.06 18.78
N VAL A 350 15.14 -6.92 18.33
CA VAL A 350 15.85 -5.74 17.82
C VAL A 350 15.83 -4.57 18.78
#